data_3dffd7fd4df97832cda4684def358a81
#
_entry.id   3dffd7fd4df97832cda4684def358a81
#
_cell.length_a   1.000
_cell.length_b   1.000
_cell.length_c   1.000
_cell.angle_alpha   90.00
_cell.angle_beta   90.00
_cell.angle_gamma   90.00
#
_symmetry.space_group_name_H-M   'P 1'
#
loop_
_entity.id
_entity.type
_entity.pdbx_description
1 polymer ?
#
loop_
_entity_poly.entity_id
_entity_poly.type
_entity_poly.pdbx_seq_one_letter_code
_entity_poly.pdbx_strand_id
1 'polypeptide(L)'
;MVVLCKNALPLLVAAIALASCVEDPYSHTQPQLVVEGWIDDGDFPTVFVTTSLPFTTSDTTDVDLVQHVLKWATVTVSDEEKSVVLTGRVMKHQTPPYGFTTTRIMGRSGHTYKLTVDCPPYHAEAVTTIPPKAVVDSFTVTPCLENDTLYQVMAHVSQQLDLPQGGGYKFFGISKCRDVNYKSCYMGLYKPENISPHPALPVYNLHRPDNRHFSPFFSYSDTLKIKFTTLDGPSYAFWDSFEDDVSLSGSPFFSTNSNLRGNVSGGLGYWCGYGSSVYYLLPPKKP
;
A
#
# COMPACT_ATOMS: atom_id res chain seq x y z
N MET A 1 -71.29 -13.67 -19.13
CA MET A 1 -69.98 -13.37 -19.74
C MET A 1 -69.24 -12.28 -18.94
N VAL A 2 -69.15 -12.39 -17.59
CA VAL A 2 -68.51 -11.36 -16.72
C VAL A 2 -67.59 -11.96 -15.64
N VAL A 3 -67.37 -13.28 -15.63
CA VAL A 3 -66.58 -13.94 -14.58
C VAL A 3 -65.11 -14.14 -14.96
N LEU A 4 -64.74 -13.98 -16.23
CA LEU A 4 -63.34 -14.22 -16.69
C LEU A 4 -62.39 -13.04 -16.45
N CYS A 5 -62.86 -11.85 -16.07
CA CYS A 5 -62.01 -10.66 -15.95
C CYS A 5 -61.45 -10.41 -14.55
N LYS A 6 -61.94 -11.12 -13.48
CA LYS A 6 -61.50 -10.87 -12.09
C LYS A 6 -60.21 -11.56 -11.73
N ASN A 7 -59.83 -12.63 -12.44
CA ASN A 7 -58.63 -13.39 -12.12
C ASN A 7 -57.39 -13.00 -12.98
N ALA A 8 -57.59 -12.20 -14.03
CA ALA A 8 -56.49 -11.76 -14.88
C ALA A 8 -55.69 -10.58 -14.28
N LEU A 9 -56.32 -9.76 -13.46
CA LEU A 9 -55.67 -8.58 -12.84
C LEU A 9 -54.54 -8.95 -11.83
N PRO A 10 -54.75 -9.92 -10.91
CA PRO A 10 -53.65 -10.33 -10.02
C PRO A 10 -52.51 -11.05 -10.73
N LEU A 11 -52.79 -11.77 -11.83
CA LEU A 11 -51.75 -12.40 -12.63
C LEU A 11 -50.89 -11.38 -13.41
N LEU A 12 -51.50 -10.29 -13.87
CA LEU A 12 -50.80 -9.21 -14.56
C LEU A 12 -49.92 -8.40 -13.59
N VAL A 13 -50.38 -8.17 -12.35
CA VAL A 13 -49.61 -7.51 -11.32
C VAL A 13 -48.42 -8.37 -10.85
N ALA A 14 -48.62 -9.67 -10.74
CA ALA A 14 -47.54 -10.61 -10.40
C ALA A 14 -46.49 -10.71 -11.53
N ALA A 15 -46.87 -10.64 -12.80
CA ALA A 15 -45.97 -10.61 -13.95
C ALA A 15 -45.12 -9.33 -14.03
N ILE A 16 -45.70 -8.18 -13.62
CA ILE A 16 -44.97 -6.88 -13.58
C ILE A 16 -43.99 -6.85 -12.40
N ALA A 17 -44.30 -7.48 -11.27
CA ALA A 17 -43.39 -7.60 -10.14
C ALA A 17 -42.18 -8.51 -10.40
N LEU A 18 -42.28 -9.47 -11.32
CA LEU A 18 -41.17 -10.35 -11.72
C LEU A 18 -40.27 -9.72 -12.82
N ALA A 19 -40.69 -8.63 -13.44
CA ALA A 19 -39.90 -7.87 -14.43
C ALA A 19 -39.03 -6.78 -13.82
N SER A 20 -38.92 -6.70 -12.49
CA SER A 20 -37.91 -5.90 -11.81
C SER A 20 -36.56 -6.54 -12.13
N CYS A 21 -35.94 -6.14 -13.23
CA CYS A 21 -34.51 -6.34 -13.45
C CYS A 21 -33.81 -5.70 -12.25
N VAL A 22 -33.24 -6.50 -11.40
CA VAL A 22 -32.26 -6.05 -10.44
C VAL A 22 -31.06 -5.65 -11.30
N GLU A 23 -30.99 -4.40 -11.72
CA GLU A 23 -29.75 -3.84 -12.24
C GLU A 23 -28.73 -3.99 -11.11
N ASP A 24 -27.68 -4.74 -11.38
CA ASP A 24 -26.57 -4.87 -10.45
C ASP A 24 -25.98 -3.46 -10.26
N PRO A 25 -26.12 -2.83 -9.07
CA PRO A 25 -25.67 -1.47 -8.85
C PRO A 25 -24.16 -1.32 -9.03
N TYR A 26 -23.42 -2.42 -9.17
CA TYR A 26 -21.98 -2.46 -9.37
C TYR A 26 -21.56 -2.61 -10.85
N SER A 27 -22.50 -2.90 -11.76
CA SER A 27 -22.18 -3.16 -13.17
C SER A 27 -21.81 -1.93 -13.99
N HIS A 28 -21.94 -0.71 -13.42
CA HIS A 28 -21.71 0.55 -14.13
C HIS A 28 -20.75 1.53 -13.44
N THR A 29 -19.97 1.08 -12.46
CA THR A 29 -18.90 1.92 -11.93
C THR A 29 -17.83 2.12 -13.00
N GLN A 30 -17.69 3.35 -13.50
CA GLN A 30 -16.62 3.67 -14.43
C GLN A 30 -15.26 3.42 -13.77
N PRO A 31 -14.29 2.82 -14.49
CA PRO A 31 -12.95 2.65 -13.97
C PRO A 31 -12.38 3.97 -13.48
N GLN A 32 -11.82 3.98 -12.29
CA GLN A 32 -11.15 5.13 -11.71
C GLN A 32 -9.64 5.02 -11.92
N LEU A 33 -8.97 6.16 -12.02
CA LEU A 33 -7.51 6.21 -12.01
C LEU A 33 -6.98 5.72 -10.65
N VAL A 34 -5.99 4.86 -10.66
CA VAL A 34 -5.27 4.40 -9.47
C VAL A 34 -3.80 4.76 -9.62
N VAL A 35 -3.27 5.46 -8.64
CA VAL A 35 -1.86 5.89 -8.59
C VAL A 35 -1.21 5.34 -7.34
N GLU A 36 -0.14 4.56 -7.51
CA GLU A 36 0.71 4.08 -6.43
C GLU A 36 2.12 4.64 -6.62
N GLY A 37 2.57 5.47 -5.70
CA GLY A 37 3.86 6.11 -5.89
C GLY A 37 4.57 6.44 -4.59
N TRP A 38 5.89 6.47 -4.67
CA TRP A 38 6.74 6.88 -3.55
C TRP A 38 8.04 7.52 -4.03
N ILE A 39 8.64 8.27 -3.12
CA ILE A 39 9.98 8.84 -3.24
C ILE A 39 10.69 8.73 -1.89
N ASP A 40 11.82 8.04 -1.85
CA ASP A 40 12.65 7.89 -0.65
C ASP A 40 13.74 8.98 -0.60
N ASP A 41 14.16 9.35 0.61
CA ASP A 41 15.35 10.18 0.80
C ASP A 41 16.59 9.49 0.22
N GLY A 42 17.24 10.16 -0.73
CA GLY A 42 18.42 9.64 -1.44
C GLY A 42 18.12 8.65 -2.56
N ASP A 43 16.83 8.45 -2.96
CA ASP A 43 16.46 7.55 -4.05
C ASP A 43 15.54 8.25 -5.07
N PHE A 44 15.24 7.57 -6.15
CA PHE A 44 14.46 8.09 -7.27
C PHE A 44 12.96 7.76 -7.11
N PRO A 45 12.06 8.65 -7.61
CA PRO A 45 10.63 8.39 -7.56
C PRO A 45 10.26 7.15 -8.37
N THR A 46 9.30 6.40 -7.85
CA THR A 46 8.66 5.30 -8.56
C THR A 46 7.15 5.47 -8.49
N VAL A 47 6.48 5.39 -9.65
CA VAL A 47 5.03 5.58 -9.77
C VAL A 47 4.44 4.50 -10.67
N PHE A 48 3.38 3.87 -10.21
CA PHE A 48 2.54 2.98 -11.01
C PHE A 48 1.20 3.65 -11.28
N VAL A 49 0.69 3.51 -12.49
CA VAL A 49 -0.55 4.12 -12.93
C VAL A 49 -1.42 3.07 -13.59
N THR A 50 -2.58 2.81 -12.99
CA THR A 50 -3.54 1.81 -13.46
C THR A 50 -4.96 2.34 -13.43
N THR A 51 -5.92 1.57 -13.92
CA THR A 51 -7.34 1.76 -13.63
C THR A 51 -7.80 0.76 -12.58
N SER A 52 -8.83 1.14 -11.80
CA SER A 52 -9.47 0.23 -10.85
C SER A 52 -10.07 -0.96 -11.57
N LEU A 53 -10.05 -2.12 -10.89
CA LEU A 53 -10.68 -3.34 -11.39
C LEU A 53 -12.19 -3.34 -11.07
N PRO A 54 -13.05 -3.89 -11.93
CA PRO A 54 -14.44 -4.10 -11.60
C PRO A 54 -14.58 -5.18 -10.53
N PHE A 55 -15.50 -5.00 -9.58
CA PHE A 55 -15.72 -5.93 -8.46
C PHE A 55 -16.17 -7.36 -8.86
N THR A 56 -16.50 -7.58 -10.12
CA THR A 56 -17.04 -8.86 -10.61
C THR A 56 -15.97 -9.92 -10.94
N THR A 57 -14.69 -9.58 -10.85
CA THR A 57 -13.61 -10.53 -11.14
C THR A 57 -13.12 -11.18 -9.85
N SER A 58 -13.69 -12.37 -9.52
CA SER A 58 -13.27 -13.18 -8.37
C SER A 58 -11.88 -13.80 -8.51
N ASP A 59 -11.34 -13.87 -9.72
CA ASP A 59 -10.05 -14.45 -10.04
C ASP A 59 -9.20 -13.44 -10.84
N THR A 60 -8.64 -12.44 -10.13
CA THR A 60 -7.70 -11.51 -10.74
C THR A 60 -6.36 -12.19 -10.93
N THR A 61 -6.04 -12.54 -12.16
CA THR A 61 -4.72 -13.08 -12.52
C THR A 61 -3.75 -11.91 -12.80
N ASP A 62 -2.44 -12.15 -12.68
CA ASP A 62 -1.40 -11.17 -13.03
C ASP A 62 -1.56 -10.62 -14.46
N VAL A 63 -2.18 -11.41 -15.35
CA VAL A 63 -2.47 -11.04 -16.74
C VAL A 63 -3.51 -9.92 -16.81
N ASP A 64 -4.53 -9.97 -15.96
CA ASP A 64 -5.61 -8.98 -15.95
C ASP A 64 -5.09 -7.62 -15.45
N LEU A 65 -4.20 -7.60 -14.45
CA LEU A 65 -3.56 -6.38 -13.96
C LEU A 65 -2.78 -5.65 -15.06
N VAL A 66 -2.12 -6.39 -15.96
CA VAL A 66 -1.33 -5.80 -17.05
C VAL A 66 -2.19 -5.01 -18.04
N GLN A 67 -3.45 -5.43 -18.25
CA GLN A 67 -4.41 -4.75 -19.14
C GLN A 67 -4.87 -3.41 -18.57
N HIS A 68 -4.85 -3.25 -17.26
CA HIS A 68 -5.26 -2.04 -16.55
C HIS A 68 -4.13 -1.02 -16.39
N VAL A 69 -2.92 -1.33 -16.85
CA VAL A 69 -1.76 -0.42 -16.78
C VAL A 69 -1.87 0.69 -17.81
N LEU A 70 -1.85 1.94 -17.36
CA LEU A 70 -1.90 3.12 -18.22
C LEU A 70 -0.48 3.54 -18.67
N LYS A 71 0.05 2.81 -19.66
CA LYS A 71 1.44 3.01 -20.18
C LYS A 71 1.65 4.35 -20.87
N TRP A 72 0.58 5.01 -21.30
CA TRP A 72 0.60 6.26 -22.04
C TRP A 72 0.40 7.49 -21.17
N ALA A 73 0.35 7.31 -19.85
CA ALA A 73 0.25 8.42 -18.92
C ALA A 73 1.50 9.31 -18.99
N THR A 74 1.30 10.61 -18.90
CA THR A 74 2.36 11.57 -18.62
C THR A 74 2.43 11.75 -17.11
N VAL A 75 3.52 11.27 -16.51
CA VAL A 75 3.75 11.34 -15.07
C VAL A 75 4.83 12.34 -14.79
N THR A 76 4.54 13.37 -14.00
CA THR A 76 5.45 14.46 -13.68
C THR A 76 5.66 14.55 -12.18
N VAL A 77 6.90 14.63 -11.73
CA VAL A 77 7.27 14.94 -10.36
C VAL A 77 8.01 16.27 -10.33
N SER A 78 7.59 17.14 -9.43
CA SER A 78 8.23 18.45 -9.24
C SER A 78 8.54 18.71 -7.78
N ASP A 79 9.63 19.42 -7.54
CA ASP A 79 9.98 20.09 -6.30
C ASP A 79 9.97 21.61 -6.51
N GLU A 80 10.49 22.38 -5.55
CA GLU A 80 10.56 23.83 -5.63
C GLU A 80 11.50 24.33 -6.74
N GLU A 81 12.47 23.51 -7.17
CA GLU A 81 13.53 23.92 -8.11
C GLU A 81 13.22 23.50 -9.54
N LYS A 82 12.57 22.35 -9.74
CA LYS A 82 12.39 21.75 -11.08
C LYS A 82 11.17 20.87 -11.17
N SER A 83 10.76 20.65 -12.42
CA SER A 83 9.71 19.72 -12.79
C SER A 83 10.28 18.72 -13.81
N VAL A 84 10.04 17.43 -13.59
CA VAL A 84 10.61 16.34 -14.38
C VAL A 84 9.52 15.36 -14.80
N VAL A 85 9.38 15.13 -16.08
CA VAL A 85 8.56 14.04 -16.62
C VAL A 85 9.31 12.72 -16.41
N LEU A 86 8.63 11.75 -15.83
CA LEU A 86 9.16 10.41 -15.58
C LEU A 86 9.12 9.57 -16.86
N THR A 87 10.03 8.62 -16.95
CA THR A 87 10.09 7.67 -18.06
C THR A 87 9.40 6.37 -17.68
N GLY A 88 8.44 5.94 -18.50
CA GLY A 88 7.80 4.64 -18.37
C GLY A 88 8.76 3.51 -18.76
N ARG A 89 8.82 2.45 -17.95
CA ARG A 89 9.70 1.31 -18.18
C ARG A 89 9.14 0.01 -17.61
N VAL A 90 9.59 -1.11 -18.18
CA VAL A 90 9.28 -2.44 -17.62
C VAL A 90 10.08 -2.67 -16.34
N MET A 91 9.38 -3.07 -15.27
CA MET A 91 9.92 -3.39 -13.95
C MET A 91 9.60 -4.86 -13.65
N LYS A 92 10.49 -5.77 -14.07
CA LYS A 92 10.26 -7.24 -14.12
C LYS A 92 9.79 -7.90 -12.82
N HIS A 93 10.07 -7.29 -11.67
CA HIS A 93 9.76 -7.87 -10.36
C HIS A 93 8.70 -7.06 -9.59
N GLN A 94 8.02 -6.16 -10.27
CA GLN A 94 6.92 -5.38 -9.71
C GLN A 94 5.58 -5.89 -10.25
N THR A 95 4.54 -5.69 -9.49
CA THR A 95 3.15 -5.92 -9.88
C THR A 95 2.40 -4.61 -9.68
N PRO A 96 1.95 -3.96 -10.76
CA PRO A 96 2.10 -4.32 -12.18
C PRO A 96 3.55 -4.20 -12.69
N PRO A 97 3.92 -4.92 -13.77
CA PRO A 97 5.32 -4.97 -14.24
C PRO A 97 5.72 -3.78 -15.13
N TYR A 98 5.06 -2.64 -14.99
CA TYR A 98 5.35 -1.40 -15.71
C TYR A 98 5.08 -0.21 -14.82
N GLY A 99 6.05 0.69 -14.70
CA GLY A 99 5.95 1.89 -13.89
C GLY A 99 6.80 3.02 -14.47
N PHE A 100 6.72 4.17 -13.82
CA PHE A 100 7.40 5.40 -14.22
C PHE A 100 8.45 5.78 -13.19
N THR A 101 9.63 6.17 -13.65
CA THR A 101 10.74 6.61 -12.80
C THR A 101 11.67 7.55 -13.57
N THR A 102 12.61 8.19 -12.88
CA THR A 102 13.63 9.05 -13.49
C THR A 102 14.86 9.09 -12.60
N THR A 103 16.02 9.41 -13.17
CA THR A 103 17.25 9.70 -12.42
C THR A 103 17.54 11.21 -12.33
N ARG A 104 16.62 12.06 -12.81
CA ARG A 104 16.82 13.52 -12.90
C ARG A 104 16.32 14.28 -11.66
N ILE A 105 15.49 13.64 -10.84
CA ILE A 105 15.03 14.15 -9.54
C ILE A 105 15.22 13.05 -8.49
N MET A 106 15.74 13.41 -7.35
CA MET A 106 16.02 12.49 -6.24
C MET A 106 15.42 13.05 -4.97
N GLY A 107 14.84 12.19 -4.14
CA GLY A 107 14.25 12.57 -2.86
C GLY A 107 15.28 13.17 -1.91
N ARG A 108 14.90 14.21 -1.19
CA ARG A 108 15.69 14.87 -0.16
C ARG A 108 14.82 15.15 1.06
N SER A 109 15.32 14.79 2.21
CA SER A 109 14.66 15.08 3.48
C SER A 109 14.37 16.59 3.63
N GLY A 110 13.19 16.93 4.10
CA GLY A 110 12.68 18.29 4.26
C GLY A 110 12.06 18.90 2.99
N HIS A 111 12.17 18.25 1.83
CA HIS A 111 11.60 18.75 0.58
C HIS A 111 10.21 18.18 0.31
N THR A 112 9.38 19.00 -0.34
CA THR A 112 8.03 18.65 -0.78
C THR A 112 8.04 18.31 -2.26
N TYR A 113 7.33 17.23 -2.63
CA TYR A 113 7.23 16.74 -3.99
C TYR A 113 5.78 16.67 -4.42
N LYS A 114 5.46 17.36 -5.53
CA LYS A 114 4.18 17.27 -6.20
C LYS A 114 4.27 16.23 -7.32
N LEU A 115 3.31 15.32 -7.35
CA LEU A 115 3.05 14.38 -8.44
C LEU A 115 1.87 14.89 -9.26
N THR A 116 1.99 14.83 -10.59
CA THR A 116 0.89 15.07 -11.53
C THR A 116 0.84 13.91 -12.52
N VAL A 117 -0.34 13.37 -12.74
CA VAL A 117 -0.59 12.28 -13.69
C VAL A 117 -1.66 12.73 -14.68
N ASP A 118 -1.29 12.77 -15.96
CA ASP A 118 -2.18 13.11 -17.07
C ASP A 118 -2.32 11.90 -18.01
N CYS A 119 -3.52 11.37 -18.12
CA CYS A 119 -3.88 10.32 -19.06
C CYS A 119 -5.35 10.45 -19.44
N PRO A 120 -5.70 11.29 -20.41
CA PRO A 120 -7.10 11.59 -20.75
C PRO A 120 -7.96 10.32 -20.89
N PRO A 121 -9.15 10.26 -20.28
CA PRO A 121 -9.86 11.39 -19.63
C PRO A 121 -9.44 11.67 -18.17
N TYR A 122 -8.43 10.98 -17.64
CA TYR A 122 -8.00 11.07 -16.25
C TYR A 122 -6.97 12.17 -16.03
N HIS A 123 -7.08 12.83 -14.88
CA HIS A 123 -6.09 13.75 -14.34
C HIS A 123 -6.02 13.58 -12.83
N ALA A 124 -4.81 13.48 -12.27
CA ALA A 124 -4.63 13.37 -10.83
C ALA A 124 -3.41 14.15 -10.33
N GLU A 125 -3.51 14.63 -9.10
CA GLU A 125 -2.43 15.31 -8.40
C GLU A 125 -2.29 14.78 -6.97
N ALA A 126 -1.06 14.79 -6.46
CA ALA A 126 -0.77 14.46 -5.07
C ALA A 126 0.46 15.24 -4.58
N VAL A 127 0.55 15.43 -3.27
CA VAL A 127 1.69 16.12 -2.64
C VAL A 127 2.13 15.31 -1.43
N THR A 128 3.44 15.20 -1.26
CA THR A 128 4.07 14.60 -0.07
C THR A 128 5.33 15.37 0.30
N THR A 129 5.68 15.33 1.58
CA THR A 129 6.94 15.89 2.09
C THR A 129 7.76 14.76 2.69
N ILE A 130 9.03 14.64 2.32
CA ILE A 130 9.92 13.65 2.93
C ILE A 130 10.35 14.17 4.31
N PRO A 131 9.92 13.53 5.42
CA PRO A 131 10.36 13.97 6.75
C PRO A 131 11.84 13.64 7.01
N PRO A 132 12.46 14.21 8.05
CA PRO A 132 13.78 13.78 8.52
C PRO A 132 13.79 12.28 8.82
N LYS A 133 14.85 11.58 8.41
CA LYS A 133 14.97 10.14 8.64
C LYS A 133 15.30 9.84 10.09
N ALA A 134 14.63 8.83 10.65
CA ALA A 134 14.99 8.24 11.94
C ALA A 134 16.05 7.14 11.76
N VAL A 135 16.81 6.90 12.83
CA VAL A 135 17.86 5.87 12.88
C VAL A 135 17.48 4.84 13.93
N VAL A 136 17.67 3.56 13.60
CA VAL A 136 17.65 2.48 14.57
C VAL A 136 19.04 2.31 15.14
N ASP A 137 19.17 2.43 16.46
CA ASP A 137 20.47 2.35 17.16
C ASP A 137 21.03 0.92 17.17
N SER A 138 20.15 -0.05 17.40
CA SER A 138 20.49 -1.46 17.41
C SER A 138 19.28 -2.35 17.18
N PHE A 139 19.55 -3.59 16.80
CA PHE A 139 18.56 -4.64 16.75
C PHE A 139 18.91 -5.74 17.76
N THR A 140 17.91 -6.21 18.48
CA THR A 140 18.02 -7.41 19.29
C THR A 140 17.08 -8.49 18.75
N VAL A 141 17.46 -9.74 18.95
CA VAL A 141 16.68 -10.90 18.54
C VAL A 141 16.42 -11.79 19.74
N THR A 142 15.19 -12.29 19.83
CA THR A 142 14.76 -13.20 20.90
C THR A 142 14.20 -14.47 20.26
N PRO A 143 14.67 -15.67 20.62
CA PRO A 143 14.07 -16.92 20.16
C PRO A 143 12.59 -16.98 20.49
N CYS A 144 11.79 -17.54 19.59
CA CYS A 144 10.38 -17.79 19.87
C CYS A 144 10.26 -19.00 20.80
N LEU A 145 9.51 -18.84 21.90
CA LEU A 145 9.36 -19.90 22.92
C LEU A 145 8.59 -21.12 22.41
N GLU A 146 7.65 -20.90 21.47
CA GLU A 146 6.78 -21.95 20.94
C GLU A 146 7.39 -22.69 19.74
N ASN A 147 8.39 -22.08 19.09
CA ASN A 147 8.99 -22.63 17.88
C ASN A 147 10.48 -22.23 17.77
N ASP A 148 11.37 -23.18 17.98
CA ASP A 148 12.81 -23.01 17.98
C ASP A 148 13.41 -22.68 16.60
N THR A 149 12.60 -22.71 15.55
CA THR A 149 13.01 -22.32 14.18
C THR A 149 12.72 -20.84 13.87
N LEU A 150 12.09 -20.13 14.80
CA LEU A 150 11.65 -18.74 14.63
C LEU A 150 12.26 -17.81 15.69
N TYR A 151 12.36 -16.53 15.36
CA TYR A 151 12.80 -15.47 16.27
C TYR A 151 12.06 -14.17 16.05
N GLN A 152 11.96 -13.37 17.12
CA GLN A 152 11.45 -11.99 17.11
C GLN A 152 12.60 -11.02 16.94
N VAL A 153 12.39 -9.99 16.12
CA VAL A 153 13.31 -8.85 15.98
C VAL A 153 12.73 -7.66 16.74
N MET A 154 13.59 -6.99 17.52
CA MET A 154 13.28 -5.73 18.19
C MET A 154 14.24 -4.65 17.69
N ALA A 155 13.69 -3.52 17.23
CA ALA A 155 14.46 -2.35 16.85
C ALA A 155 14.49 -1.36 18.01
N HIS A 156 15.68 -0.94 18.43
CA HIS A 156 15.86 0.08 19.48
C HIS A 156 16.06 1.44 18.83
N VAL A 157 15.18 2.39 19.15
CA VAL A 157 15.17 3.73 18.58
C VAL A 157 15.18 4.76 19.71
N SER A 158 16.31 5.41 19.95
CA SER A 158 16.45 6.41 21.02
C SER A 158 16.09 7.83 20.57
N GLN A 159 16.20 8.11 19.27
CA GLN A 159 15.97 9.43 18.74
C GLN A 159 14.47 9.66 18.47
N GLN A 160 13.88 10.54 19.26
CA GLN A 160 12.56 11.09 18.94
C GLN A 160 12.74 12.27 17.98
N LEU A 161 12.10 12.20 16.81
CA LEU A 161 12.09 13.26 15.81
C LEU A 161 10.84 14.12 15.98
N ASP A 162 11.00 15.42 15.70
CA ASP A 162 9.87 16.31 15.49
C ASP A 162 9.32 16.05 14.08
N LEU A 163 8.33 15.19 14.00
CA LEU A 163 7.67 14.83 12.73
C LEU A 163 6.57 15.84 12.40
N PRO A 164 6.24 16.02 11.10
CA PRO A 164 5.08 16.79 10.71
C PRO A 164 3.80 16.28 11.39
N GLN A 165 2.86 17.18 11.64
CA GLN A 165 1.60 16.86 12.32
C GLN A 165 0.91 15.63 11.65
N GLY A 166 0.56 14.66 12.46
CA GLY A 166 -0.05 13.40 12.01
C GLY A 166 0.91 12.42 11.37
N GLY A 167 2.20 12.72 11.34
CA GLY A 167 3.23 11.81 10.85
C GLY A 167 3.51 10.64 11.80
N GLY A 168 4.33 9.71 11.34
CA GLY A 168 4.68 8.52 12.11
C GLY A 168 5.84 7.73 11.52
N TYR A 169 5.97 6.50 11.94
CA TYR A 169 7.06 5.60 11.54
C TYR A 169 6.51 4.31 10.96
N LYS A 170 7.23 3.73 10.01
CA LYS A 170 6.86 2.44 9.43
C LYS A 170 8.06 1.58 9.11
N PHE A 171 7.90 0.27 9.34
CA PHE A 171 8.85 -0.74 8.90
C PHE A 171 8.40 -1.40 7.59
N PHE A 172 9.34 -1.53 6.68
CA PHE A 172 9.26 -2.38 5.50
C PHE A 172 10.44 -3.35 5.52
N GLY A 173 10.31 -4.45 4.81
CA GLY A 173 11.39 -5.43 4.75
C GLY A 173 11.45 -6.20 3.43
N ILE A 174 12.58 -6.86 3.25
CA ILE A 174 12.83 -7.86 2.22
C ILE A 174 13.42 -9.07 2.93
N SER A 175 12.82 -10.24 2.77
CA SER A 175 13.48 -11.52 3.05
C SER A 175 14.24 -11.92 1.80
N LYS A 176 15.57 -11.83 1.82
CA LYS A 176 16.43 -12.03 0.65
C LYS A 176 16.30 -13.40 0.00
N CYS A 177 15.81 -14.39 0.73
CA CYS A 177 15.58 -15.74 0.21
C CYS A 177 14.27 -15.84 -0.60
N ARG A 178 13.34 -14.86 -0.46
CA ARG A 178 11.97 -14.96 -1.00
C ARG A 178 11.49 -13.73 -1.74
N ASP A 179 12.02 -12.55 -1.43
CA ASP A 179 11.50 -11.27 -1.94
C ASP A 179 12.56 -10.52 -2.73
N VAL A 180 12.10 -9.82 -3.76
CA VAL A 180 12.92 -8.88 -4.54
C VAL A 180 12.62 -7.44 -4.12
N ASN A 181 11.36 -7.16 -3.77
CA ASN A 181 10.87 -5.83 -3.41
C ASN A 181 10.54 -5.72 -1.93
N TYR A 182 10.57 -4.49 -1.41
CA TYR A 182 10.08 -4.21 -0.07
C TYR A 182 8.60 -4.54 0.06
N LYS A 183 8.27 -5.17 1.18
CA LYS A 183 6.89 -5.43 1.62
C LYS A 183 6.66 -4.74 2.96
N SER A 184 5.43 -4.36 3.24
CA SER A 184 5.03 -3.86 4.55
C SER A 184 5.29 -4.94 5.61
N CYS A 185 5.94 -4.57 6.72
CA CYS A 185 5.95 -5.41 7.90
C CYS A 185 4.56 -5.42 8.54
N TYR A 186 4.13 -6.58 9.01
CA TYR A 186 2.87 -6.72 9.74
C TYR A 186 2.91 -5.87 11.02
N MET A 187 1.84 -5.13 11.31
CA MET A 187 1.77 -4.18 12.45
C MET A 187 3.02 -3.28 12.57
N GLY A 188 3.60 -2.91 11.43
CA GLY A 188 4.86 -2.17 11.37
C GLY A 188 4.70 -0.65 11.40
N LEU A 189 3.51 -0.13 11.74
CA LEU A 189 3.20 1.30 11.80
C LEU A 189 3.18 1.79 13.25
N TYR A 190 3.89 2.89 13.53
CA TYR A 190 4.04 3.44 14.87
C TYR A 190 3.79 4.94 14.89
N LYS A 191 3.08 5.43 15.91
CA LYS A 191 2.96 6.86 16.20
C LYS A 191 4.13 7.36 17.02
N PRO A 192 4.50 8.65 16.92
CA PRO A 192 5.57 9.24 17.72
C PRO A 192 5.38 9.06 19.22
N GLU A 193 4.14 9.17 19.71
CA GLU A 193 3.80 8.98 21.13
C GLU A 193 4.05 7.56 21.64
N ASN A 194 4.12 6.58 20.74
CA ASN A 194 4.43 5.20 21.11
C ASN A 194 5.95 4.98 21.26
N ILE A 195 6.75 5.96 20.84
CA ILE A 195 8.21 5.95 20.98
C ILE A 195 8.56 6.75 22.24
N SER A 196 8.60 6.06 23.36
CA SER A 196 9.11 6.64 24.62
C SER A 196 10.65 6.65 24.62
N PRO A 197 11.33 7.37 25.57
CA PRO A 197 12.77 7.30 25.68
C PRO A 197 13.25 5.86 25.77
N HIS A 198 14.06 5.42 24.78
CA HIS A 198 14.60 4.07 24.61
C HIS A 198 13.56 2.96 24.31
N PRO A 199 12.69 3.13 23.32
CA PRO A 199 11.73 2.10 22.98
C PRO A 199 12.41 0.95 22.23
N ALA A 200 11.98 -0.26 22.53
CA ALA A 200 12.19 -1.42 21.69
C ALA A 200 10.91 -1.65 20.88
N LEU A 201 10.95 -1.36 19.59
CA LEU A 201 9.83 -1.55 18.69
C LEU A 201 9.89 -2.96 18.09
N PRO A 202 8.84 -3.78 18.23
CA PRO A 202 8.80 -5.07 17.57
C PRO A 202 8.78 -4.89 16.04
N VAL A 203 9.65 -5.61 15.35
CA VAL A 203 9.64 -5.71 13.89
C VAL A 203 9.07 -7.08 13.55
N TYR A 204 7.86 -7.11 13.01
CA TYR A 204 7.20 -8.35 12.63
C TYR A 204 7.53 -8.73 11.19
N ASN A 205 7.24 -9.99 10.86
CA ASN A 205 7.45 -10.54 9.53
C ASN A 205 6.64 -9.78 8.46
N LEU A 206 7.05 -9.96 7.21
CA LEU A 206 6.46 -9.28 6.06
C LEU A 206 5.04 -9.78 5.84
N HIS A 207 4.12 -8.85 5.63
CA HIS A 207 2.74 -9.19 5.28
C HIS A 207 2.70 -9.95 3.94
N ARG A 208 1.99 -11.09 3.94
CA ARG A 208 1.82 -11.97 2.78
C ARG A 208 0.36 -12.42 2.71
N PRO A 209 -0.47 -11.78 1.87
CA PRO A 209 -1.90 -12.07 1.80
C PRO A 209 -2.19 -13.53 1.43
N ASP A 210 -1.30 -14.17 0.67
CA ASP A 210 -1.48 -15.55 0.19
C ASP A 210 -1.05 -16.63 1.20
N ASN A 211 -0.47 -16.21 2.33
CA ASN A 211 0.05 -17.15 3.32
C ASN A 211 -0.99 -17.47 4.40
N ARG A 212 -1.72 -18.58 4.22
CA ARG A 212 -2.69 -19.09 5.21
C ARG A 212 -2.07 -19.46 6.56
N HIS A 213 -0.74 -19.63 6.60
CA HIS A 213 0.03 -19.96 7.80
C HIS A 213 1.00 -18.83 8.15
N PHE A 214 0.49 -17.59 8.13
CA PHE A 214 1.30 -16.43 8.46
C PHE A 214 1.84 -16.54 9.90
N SER A 215 3.16 -16.33 10.04
CA SER A 215 3.83 -16.17 11.34
C SER A 215 4.38 -14.76 11.46
N PRO A 216 4.12 -14.05 12.57
CA PRO A 216 4.69 -12.73 12.81
C PRO A 216 6.21 -12.77 13.08
N PHE A 217 6.78 -13.94 13.27
CA PHE A 217 8.20 -14.15 13.55
C PHE A 217 8.99 -14.48 12.30
N PHE A 218 10.29 -14.18 12.32
CA PHE A 218 11.21 -14.49 11.25
C PHE A 218 11.84 -15.87 11.42
N SER A 219 12.21 -16.50 10.31
CA SER A 219 12.93 -17.77 10.30
C SER A 219 14.43 -17.55 10.40
N TYR A 220 15.14 -18.45 11.11
CA TYR A 220 16.62 -18.46 11.17
C TYR A 220 17.30 -18.67 9.80
N SER A 221 16.55 -19.03 8.75
CA SER A 221 17.05 -19.09 7.37
C SER A 221 16.99 -17.76 6.63
N ASP A 222 16.31 -16.75 7.19
CA ASP A 222 16.05 -15.48 6.49
C ASP A 222 17.19 -14.47 6.72
N THR A 223 17.75 -13.98 5.64
CA THR A 223 18.55 -12.75 5.65
C THR A 223 17.62 -11.58 5.36
N LEU A 224 17.55 -10.64 6.29
CA LEU A 224 16.59 -9.55 6.21
C LEU A 224 17.25 -8.24 5.77
N LYS A 225 16.56 -7.49 4.92
CA LYS A 225 16.82 -6.09 4.67
C LYS A 225 15.64 -5.30 5.23
N ILE A 226 15.83 -4.59 6.33
CA ILE A 226 14.82 -3.79 7.01
C ILE A 226 14.98 -2.34 6.60
N LYS A 227 13.87 -1.72 6.20
CA LYS A 227 13.77 -0.28 5.94
C LYS A 227 12.88 0.33 7.01
N PHE A 228 13.43 1.25 7.80
CA PHE A 228 12.72 2.05 8.78
C PHE A 228 12.49 3.43 8.21
N THR A 229 11.25 3.88 8.16
CA THR A 229 10.86 5.13 7.51
C THR A 229 10.12 6.06 8.45
N THR A 230 10.35 7.35 8.27
CA THR A 230 9.46 8.41 8.76
C THR A 230 8.45 8.77 7.67
N LEU A 231 7.24 9.12 8.08
CA LEU A 231 6.10 9.44 7.22
C LEU A 231 5.55 10.82 7.56
N ASP A 232 5.10 11.57 6.54
CA ASP A 232 4.22 12.72 6.74
C ASP A 232 2.78 12.28 7.09
N GLY A 233 1.93 13.22 7.48
CA GLY A 233 0.57 12.93 7.93
C GLY A 233 -0.27 12.17 6.89
N PRO A 234 -0.32 12.61 5.62
CA PRO A 234 -1.07 11.90 4.57
C PRO A 234 -0.56 10.48 4.31
N SER A 235 0.77 10.29 4.27
CA SER A 235 1.38 8.96 4.10
C SER A 235 1.07 8.05 5.29
N TYR A 236 1.11 8.60 6.52
CA TYR A 236 0.71 7.85 7.72
C TYR A 236 -0.75 7.42 7.65
N ALA A 237 -1.65 8.33 7.30
CA ALA A 237 -3.09 8.04 7.21
C ALA A 237 -3.41 6.95 6.18
N PHE A 238 -2.68 6.93 5.05
CA PHE A 238 -2.80 5.85 4.07
C PHE A 238 -2.41 4.51 4.66
N TRP A 239 -1.21 4.42 5.26
CA TRP A 239 -0.71 3.16 5.81
C TRP A 239 -1.52 2.67 7.02
N ASP A 240 -2.07 3.57 7.82
CA ASP A 240 -2.98 3.26 8.93
C ASP A 240 -4.27 2.59 8.41
N SER A 241 -4.90 3.19 7.40
CA SER A 241 -6.08 2.58 6.77
C SER A 241 -5.77 1.27 6.02
N PHE A 242 -4.56 1.14 5.49
CA PHE A 242 -4.11 -0.12 4.87
C PHE A 242 -3.93 -1.25 5.90
N GLU A 243 -3.33 -0.96 7.06
CA GLU A 243 -3.19 -1.97 8.13
C GLU A 243 -4.55 -2.37 8.71
N ASP A 244 -5.50 -1.43 8.82
CA ASP A 244 -6.88 -1.72 9.20
C ASP A 244 -7.56 -2.66 8.19
N ASP A 245 -7.49 -2.34 6.89
CA ASP A 245 -8.08 -3.15 5.82
C ASP A 245 -7.50 -4.57 5.78
N VAL A 246 -6.18 -4.68 5.90
CA VAL A 246 -5.47 -5.97 5.95
C VAL A 246 -5.87 -6.79 7.19
N SER A 247 -6.00 -6.17 8.35
CA SER A 247 -6.39 -6.87 9.58
C SER A 247 -7.83 -7.36 9.56
N LEU A 248 -8.72 -6.66 8.85
CA LEU A 248 -10.14 -6.98 8.73
C LEU A 248 -10.45 -7.93 7.56
N SER A 249 -9.58 -8.02 6.55
CA SER A 249 -9.80 -8.81 5.32
C SER A 249 -9.99 -10.32 5.57
N GLY A 250 -9.56 -10.83 6.72
CA GLY A 250 -9.77 -12.22 7.15
C GLY A 250 -11.08 -12.47 7.92
N SER A 251 -11.86 -11.43 8.20
CA SER A 251 -13.08 -11.56 9.02
C SER A 251 -14.33 -11.74 8.15
N PRO A 252 -15.13 -12.81 8.36
CA PRO A 252 -16.37 -13.01 7.61
C PRO A 252 -17.48 -12.00 7.96
N PHE A 253 -17.26 -11.17 8.99
CA PHE A 253 -18.25 -10.20 9.46
C PHE A 253 -18.03 -8.78 8.91
N PHE A 254 -16.89 -8.52 8.27
CA PHE A 254 -16.58 -7.23 7.68
C PHE A 254 -16.44 -7.38 6.19
N SER A 255 -17.30 -6.67 5.43
CA SER A 255 -17.11 -6.55 3.99
C SER A 255 -15.89 -5.67 3.74
N THR A 256 -14.97 -6.15 2.93
CA THR A 256 -13.80 -5.40 2.47
C THR A 256 -14.20 -4.29 1.49
N ASN A 257 -14.93 -3.30 1.98
CA ASN A 257 -15.01 -2.03 1.30
C ASN A 257 -13.73 -1.29 1.68
N SER A 258 -12.74 -1.37 0.83
CA SER A 258 -11.45 -0.70 1.01
C SER A 258 -11.66 0.80 1.20
N ASN A 259 -11.64 1.25 2.46
CA ASN A 259 -11.69 2.67 2.83
C ASN A 259 -10.26 3.25 2.93
N LEU A 260 -9.39 2.91 1.97
CA LEU A 260 -8.03 3.42 1.95
C LEU A 260 -8.03 4.94 1.86
N ARG A 261 -7.39 5.58 2.83
CA ARG A 261 -7.24 7.04 2.91
C ARG A 261 -6.08 7.49 2.03
N GLY A 262 -6.32 7.53 0.71
CA GLY A 262 -5.33 8.04 -0.24
C GLY A 262 -5.13 9.56 -0.14
N ASN A 263 -4.02 10.05 -0.69
CA ASN A 263 -3.73 11.48 -0.84
C ASN A 263 -3.70 11.95 -2.29
N VAL A 264 -4.28 11.15 -3.20
CA VAL A 264 -4.38 11.44 -4.63
C VAL A 264 -5.71 12.13 -4.92
N SER A 265 -5.67 13.37 -5.39
CA SER A 265 -6.83 14.10 -5.88
C SER A 265 -7.09 13.75 -7.36
N GLY A 266 -8.33 13.44 -7.72
CA GLY A 266 -8.71 13.02 -9.08
C GLY A 266 -8.53 11.53 -9.37
N GLY A 267 -8.17 10.74 -8.37
CA GLY A 267 -8.01 9.29 -8.46
C GLY A 267 -7.94 8.62 -7.10
N LEU A 268 -7.67 7.32 -7.09
CA LEU A 268 -7.41 6.53 -5.90
C LEU A 268 -5.90 6.32 -5.72
N GLY A 269 -5.48 5.96 -4.51
CA GLY A 269 -4.11 5.53 -4.23
C GLY A 269 -3.30 6.52 -3.42
N TYR A 270 -1.97 6.47 -3.57
CA TYR A 270 -1.07 7.20 -2.70
C TYR A 270 0.18 7.73 -3.43
N TRP A 271 0.70 8.84 -2.90
CA TRP A 271 2.01 9.39 -3.18
C TRP A 271 2.71 9.65 -1.86
N CYS A 272 3.71 8.82 -1.50
CA CYS A 272 4.37 8.85 -0.19
C CYS A 272 5.83 9.27 -0.29
N GLY A 273 6.22 10.22 0.57
CA GLY A 273 7.61 10.59 0.83
C GLY A 273 8.16 9.87 2.06
N TYR A 274 9.30 9.19 1.91
CA TYR A 274 9.89 8.38 2.97
C TYR A 274 11.26 8.90 3.41
N GLY A 275 11.38 9.30 4.68
CA GLY A 275 12.68 9.51 5.33
C GLY A 275 13.25 8.17 5.78
N SER A 276 14.03 7.51 4.90
CA SER A 276 14.37 6.09 5.05
C SER A 276 15.77 5.84 5.58
N SER A 277 15.89 4.88 6.52
CA SER A 277 17.15 4.23 6.92
C SER A 277 17.08 2.73 6.66
N VAL A 278 18.14 2.16 6.14
CA VAL A 278 18.17 0.75 5.68
C VAL A 278 19.22 -0.05 6.42
N TYR A 279 18.85 -1.24 6.88
CA TYR A 279 19.65 -2.14 7.68
C TYR A 279 19.65 -3.54 7.10
N TYR A 280 20.77 -4.25 7.24
CA TYR A 280 20.91 -5.66 6.88
C TYR A 280 21.09 -6.49 8.15
N LEU A 281 20.19 -7.43 8.36
CA LEU A 281 20.22 -8.35 9.48
C LEU A 281 20.54 -9.75 8.96
N LEU A 282 21.68 -10.26 9.39
CA LEU A 282 22.01 -11.68 9.17
C LEU A 282 21.21 -12.53 10.17
N PRO A 283 20.82 -13.76 9.78
CA PRO A 283 20.18 -14.66 10.72
C PRO A 283 21.07 -14.87 11.95
N PRO A 284 20.53 -14.79 13.17
CA PRO A 284 21.31 -15.06 14.36
C PRO A 284 21.74 -16.53 14.37
N LYS A 285 22.80 -16.85 15.12
CA LYS A 285 23.14 -18.25 15.35
C LYS A 285 22.01 -18.91 16.12
N LYS A 286 21.56 -20.07 15.63
CA LYS A 286 20.57 -20.87 16.35
C LYS A 286 21.18 -21.27 17.69
N PRO A 287 20.44 -21.14 18.82
CA PRO A 287 20.94 -21.56 20.16
C PRO A 287 21.34 -23.00 20.22
#